data_6b7aa64e3f8317615cedab871830affe
#
_entry.id   6b7aa64e3f8317615cedab871830affe
#
_cell.length_a   1.000
_cell.length_b   1.000
_cell.length_c   1.000
_cell.angle_alpha   90.00
_cell.angle_beta   90.00
_cell.angle_gamma   90.00
#
_symmetry.space_group_name_H-M   'P 1'
#
loop_
_entity.id
_entity.type
_entity.pdbx_description
1 polymer ?
#
loop_
_entity_poly.entity_id
_entity_poly.type
_entity_poly.pdbx_seq_one_letter_code
_entity_poly.pdbx_strand_id
1 'polypeptide(L)'
;MPHADWRSRAGATFTCEKQPATGTRGMVVTNHPLASAAGAEMLAAGGNAIDAAIAAFFTLTVVEPMMVGVLGGGMAHIRLAAGTHHVIDGQSTAPLATGPTTYTPDPHAAPGTMDTIGRRNAVGPTAVAAPGNLMGWCEALRRFGTFSLADVTEPAIRHASRGFRVTPYLHECVSDSAADMARDAEIARLYLPGGAPIQPGSRLVTGDYAETLRTIAREGPDVLYGGMLGRHYADHMAKSAGYITLDD
;
A
#
# COMPACT_ATOMS: atom_id res chain seq x y z
N MET A 1 -32.00 11.18 26.68
CA MET A 1 -30.90 10.58 27.48
C MET A 1 -29.65 11.38 27.18
N PRO A 2 -28.93 11.95 28.16
CA PRO A 2 -27.69 12.63 27.88
C PRO A 2 -26.72 11.62 27.32
N HIS A 3 -26.15 11.92 26.18
CA HIS A 3 -25.10 11.11 25.56
C HIS A 3 -23.90 11.10 26.51
N ALA A 4 -23.65 9.95 27.15
CA ALA A 4 -22.44 9.78 27.94
C ALA A 4 -21.22 10.07 27.03
N ASP A 5 -20.37 10.98 27.51
CA ASP A 5 -19.09 11.31 26.84
C ASP A 5 -18.35 10.00 26.49
N TRP A 6 -17.80 9.91 25.29
CA TRP A 6 -17.03 8.74 24.86
C TRP A 6 -15.92 8.37 25.87
N ARG A 7 -15.35 9.36 26.56
CA ARG A 7 -14.35 9.14 27.62
C ARG A 7 -14.90 8.35 28.81
N SER A 8 -16.17 8.60 29.19
CA SER A 8 -16.82 7.87 30.27
C SER A 8 -17.21 6.44 29.89
N ARG A 9 -17.29 6.15 28.59
CA ARG A 9 -17.53 4.80 28.06
C ARG A 9 -16.25 3.99 27.89
N ALA A 10 -15.11 4.64 27.87
CA ALA A 10 -13.82 3.97 27.69
C ALA A 10 -13.38 3.14 28.92
N GLY A 11 -14.14 3.14 30.03
CA GLY A 11 -14.12 2.18 31.13
C GLY A 11 -12.80 1.95 31.87
N ALA A 12 -11.67 2.33 31.33
CA ALA A 12 -10.36 2.24 31.94
C ALA A 12 -9.43 3.30 31.33
N THR A 13 -8.63 3.91 32.17
CA THR A 13 -7.54 4.76 31.71
C THR A 13 -6.54 3.91 30.95
N PHE A 14 -6.57 3.99 29.62
CA PHE A 14 -5.52 3.42 28.80
C PHE A 14 -4.25 4.23 29.03
N THR A 15 -3.43 3.81 29.95
CA THR A 15 -2.05 4.28 30.06
C THR A 15 -1.22 3.51 29.07
N CYS A 16 -1.17 3.97 27.83
CA CYS A 16 -0.19 3.48 26.88
C CYS A 16 1.11 4.25 27.11
N GLU A 17 2.02 3.69 27.88
CA GLU A 17 3.38 4.21 27.99
C GLU A 17 4.14 3.92 26.70
N LYS A 18 3.92 4.79 25.71
CA LYS A 18 4.80 4.82 24.53
C LYS A 18 6.05 5.58 24.92
N GLN A 19 7.18 4.89 24.99
CA GLN A 19 8.47 5.56 25.13
C GLN A 19 8.71 6.43 23.89
N PRO A 20 9.03 7.73 24.05
CA PRO A 20 9.33 8.58 22.91
C PRO A 20 10.62 8.09 22.23
N ALA A 21 10.56 7.90 20.91
CA ALA A 21 11.77 7.69 20.14
C ALA A 21 12.50 9.01 19.93
N THR A 22 13.79 9.04 20.17
CA THR A 22 14.64 10.21 19.95
C THR A 22 15.79 9.86 18.99
N GLY A 23 16.12 10.78 18.10
CA GLY A 23 17.21 10.59 17.16
C GLY A 23 17.94 11.90 16.89
N THR A 24 19.26 11.85 16.76
CA THR A 24 20.12 13.02 16.47
C THR A 24 20.47 13.14 14.99
N ARG A 25 20.36 12.07 14.21
CA ARG A 25 20.72 11.99 12.79
C ARG A 25 19.54 11.86 11.83
N GLY A 26 18.39 11.47 12.34
CA GLY A 26 17.17 11.30 11.55
C GLY A 26 16.15 10.46 12.31
N MET A 27 14.94 10.44 11.76
CA MET A 27 13.82 9.64 12.29
C MET A 27 12.97 9.14 11.13
N VAL A 28 12.50 7.91 11.24
CA VAL A 28 11.54 7.31 10.32
C VAL A 28 10.31 6.87 11.12
N VAL A 29 9.15 7.33 10.71
CA VAL A 29 7.87 6.96 11.34
C VAL A 29 6.96 6.40 10.27
N THR A 30 6.51 5.17 10.47
CA THR A 30 5.53 4.49 9.62
C THR A 30 4.54 3.73 10.48
N ASN A 31 3.48 3.24 9.87
CA ASN A 31 2.48 2.44 10.56
C ASN A 31 3.00 1.04 10.99
N HIS A 32 4.04 0.53 10.31
CA HIS A 32 4.59 -0.80 10.61
C HIS A 32 6.08 -0.74 10.99
N PRO A 33 6.51 -1.41 12.10
CA PRO A 33 7.90 -1.37 12.58
C PRO A 33 8.93 -1.82 11.54
N LEU A 34 8.63 -2.83 10.72
CA LEU A 34 9.54 -3.31 9.68
C LEU A 34 9.78 -2.26 8.59
N ALA A 35 8.77 -1.45 8.26
CA ALA A 35 8.92 -0.36 7.31
C ALA A 35 9.75 0.79 7.90
N SER A 36 9.53 1.14 9.17
CA SER A 36 10.40 2.11 9.86
C SER A 36 11.84 1.61 9.95
N ALA A 37 12.05 0.32 10.19
CA ALA A 37 13.38 -0.29 10.20
C ALA A 37 14.06 -0.23 8.82
N ALA A 38 13.32 -0.50 7.73
CA ALA A 38 13.85 -0.38 6.37
C ALA A 38 14.32 1.05 6.05
N GLY A 39 13.53 2.06 6.41
CA GLY A 39 13.95 3.45 6.28
C GLY A 39 15.16 3.82 7.15
N ALA A 40 15.19 3.32 8.38
CA ALA A 40 16.33 3.52 9.29
C ALA A 40 17.61 2.84 8.76
N GLU A 41 17.50 1.69 8.10
CA GLU A 41 18.59 0.99 7.41
C GLU A 41 19.23 1.90 6.34
N MET A 42 18.41 2.58 5.52
CA MET A 42 18.90 3.52 4.51
C MET A 42 19.62 4.71 5.16
N LEU A 43 19.05 5.30 6.22
CA LEU A 43 19.72 6.39 6.95
C LEU A 43 21.04 5.93 7.58
N ALA A 44 21.12 4.73 8.14
CA ALA A 44 22.34 4.17 8.73
C ALA A 44 23.42 3.90 7.67
N ALA A 45 23.02 3.55 6.45
CA ALA A 45 23.91 3.35 5.31
C ALA A 45 24.39 4.67 4.66
N GLY A 46 23.96 5.83 5.14
CA GLY A 46 24.35 7.14 4.64
C GLY A 46 23.40 7.74 3.60
N GLY A 47 22.27 7.11 3.33
CA GLY A 47 21.20 7.65 2.51
C GLY A 47 20.49 8.83 3.19
N ASN A 48 19.71 9.56 2.42
CA ASN A 48 18.94 10.71 2.89
C ASN A 48 17.49 10.32 3.26
N ALA A 49 16.69 11.32 3.62
CA ALA A 49 15.29 11.11 4.02
C ALA A 49 14.42 10.57 2.88
N ILE A 50 14.77 10.82 1.61
CA ILE A 50 14.03 10.30 0.45
C ILE A 50 14.31 8.82 0.29
N ASP A 51 15.58 8.41 0.33
CA ASP A 51 15.96 6.98 0.30
C ASP A 51 15.24 6.20 1.40
N ALA A 52 15.21 6.77 2.62
CA ALA A 52 14.53 6.18 3.77
C ALA A 52 13.01 6.06 3.55
N ALA A 53 12.37 7.10 3.02
CA ALA A 53 10.93 7.11 2.77
C ALA A 53 10.54 6.10 1.69
N ILE A 54 11.30 6.03 0.59
CA ILE A 54 11.01 5.10 -0.51
C ILE A 54 11.21 3.65 -0.07
N ALA A 55 12.29 3.34 0.68
CA ALA A 55 12.49 2.00 1.24
C ALA A 55 11.36 1.61 2.20
N ALA A 56 10.88 2.55 3.02
CA ALA A 56 9.75 2.34 3.89
C ALA A 56 8.46 2.09 3.10
N PHE A 57 8.19 2.86 2.04
CA PHE A 57 7.01 2.68 1.19
C PHE A 57 7.01 1.30 0.51
N PHE A 58 8.10 0.91 -0.15
CA PHE A 58 8.20 -0.44 -0.72
C PHE A 58 8.00 -1.53 0.33
N THR A 59 8.55 -1.36 1.54
CA THR A 59 8.36 -2.33 2.62
C THR A 59 6.90 -2.39 3.08
N LEU A 60 6.21 -1.25 3.18
CA LEU A 60 4.77 -1.22 3.52
C LEU A 60 3.92 -1.99 2.50
N THR A 61 4.27 -1.97 1.21
CA THR A 61 3.52 -2.75 0.20
C THR A 61 3.54 -4.25 0.48
N VAL A 62 4.52 -4.72 1.23
CA VAL A 62 4.66 -6.13 1.62
C VAL A 62 3.96 -6.41 2.95
N VAL A 63 4.21 -5.57 3.96
CA VAL A 63 3.80 -5.87 5.34
C VAL A 63 2.43 -5.30 5.72
N GLU A 64 1.93 -4.34 4.95
CA GLU A 64 0.59 -3.74 5.08
C GLU A 64 -0.06 -3.51 3.70
N PRO A 65 -0.27 -4.59 2.91
CA PRO A 65 -0.78 -4.47 1.54
C PRO A 65 -2.19 -3.88 1.47
N MET A 66 -2.95 -3.88 2.57
CA MET A 66 -4.26 -3.23 2.67
C MET A 66 -4.16 -1.70 2.76
N MET A 67 -2.98 -1.15 3.09
CA MET A 67 -2.79 0.29 3.27
C MET A 67 -1.97 0.92 2.15
N VAL A 68 -0.98 0.19 1.63
CA VAL A 68 -0.03 0.72 0.64
C VAL A 68 0.22 -0.30 -0.47
N GLY A 69 0.18 0.14 -1.71
CA GLY A 69 0.50 -0.70 -2.88
C GLY A 69 1.24 0.08 -3.96
N VAL A 70 2.03 -0.63 -4.77
CA VAL A 70 2.66 -0.04 -5.98
C VAL A 70 1.62 0.40 -7.00
N LEU A 71 0.44 -0.25 -6.97
CA LEU A 71 -0.73 0.10 -7.77
C LEU A 71 -1.67 1.10 -7.06
N GLY A 72 -1.23 1.69 -5.96
CA GLY A 72 -1.99 2.71 -5.23
C GLY A 72 -1.71 4.12 -5.72
N GLY A 73 -2.19 5.10 -4.95
CA GLY A 73 -1.94 6.52 -5.17
C GLY A 73 -1.62 7.26 -3.88
N GLY A 74 -0.87 8.34 -4.00
CA GLY A 74 -0.49 9.17 -2.87
C GLY A 74 0.33 10.38 -3.27
N MET A 75 0.61 11.24 -2.32
CA MET A 75 1.40 12.45 -2.52
C MET A 75 2.62 12.46 -1.61
N ALA A 76 3.73 12.98 -2.12
CA ALA A 76 4.93 13.21 -1.33
C ALA A 76 5.19 14.71 -1.21
N HIS A 77 5.19 15.23 0.03
CA HIS A 77 5.66 16.58 0.35
C HIS A 77 7.09 16.49 0.86
N ILE A 78 8.00 17.08 0.13
CA ILE A 78 9.44 17.06 0.38
C ILE A 78 9.90 18.46 0.74
N ARG A 79 10.53 18.60 1.91
CA ARG A 79 11.23 19.83 2.31
C ARG A 79 12.73 19.59 2.31
N LEU A 80 13.44 20.30 1.47
CA LEU A 80 14.91 20.25 1.40
C LEU A 80 15.54 21.05 2.54
N ALA A 81 16.80 20.75 2.85
CA ALA A 81 17.57 21.44 3.88
C ALA A 81 17.65 22.97 3.65
N ALA A 82 17.68 23.40 2.40
CA ALA A 82 17.64 24.81 2.00
C ALA A 82 16.29 25.52 2.24
N GLY A 83 15.29 24.79 2.74
CA GLY A 83 13.95 25.33 2.99
C GLY A 83 13.00 25.27 1.80
N THR A 84 13.45 24.82 0.63
CA THR A 84 12.61 24.67 -0.56
C THR A 84 11.64 23.49 -0.38
N HIS A 85 10.40 23.66 -0.82
CA HIS A 85 9.35 22.65 -0.78
C HIS A 85 9.03 22.13 -2.18
N HIS A 86 8.85 20.83 -2.27
CA HIS A 86 8.39 20.14 -3.47
C HIS A 86 7.22 19.23 -3.14
N VAL A 87 6.27 19.13 -4.06
CA VAL A 87 5.19 18.15 -3.99
C VAL A 87 5.30 17.28 -5.24
N ILE A 88 5.26 15.97 -5.04
CA ILE A 88 5.11 14.99 -6.11
C ILE A 88 3.72 14.42 -5.96
N ASP A 89 2.91 14.63 -6.99
CA ASP A 89 1.56 14.08 -7.08
C ASP A 89 1.62 12.74 -7.81
N GLY A 90 1.49 11.68 -7.05
CA GLY A 90 1.33 10.30 -7.51
C GLY A 90 -0.06 9.77 -7.17
N GLN A 91 -1.07 10.65 -7.10
CA GLN A 91 -2.43 10.26 -6.80
C GLN A 91 -3.01 9.38 -7.90
N SER A 92 -3.85 8.43 -7.49
CA SER A 92 -4.59 7.60 -8.45
C SER A 92 -5.64 8.43 -9.18
N THR A 93 -5.84 8.12 -10.45
CA THR A 93 -6.90 8.74 -11.26
C THR A 93 -7.98 7.74 -11.62
N ALA A 94 -9.16 8.23 -11.94
CA ALA A 94 -10.21 7.37 -12.47
C ALA A 94 -9.79 6.83 -13.85
N PRO A 95 -10.06 5.54 -14.14
CA PRO A 95 -9.75 4.98 -15.46
C PRO A 95 -10.47 5.74 -16.59
N LEU A 96 -9.83 5.90 -17.73
CA LEU A 96 -10.37 6.61 -18.91
C LEU A 96 -11.71 6.02 -19.39
N ALA A 97 -11.92 4.72 -19.17
CA ALA A 97 -13.17 4.05 -19.52
C ALA A 97 -14.34 4.38 -18.58
N THR A 98 -14.11 5.16 -17.51
CA THR A 98 -15.14 5.51 -16.53
C THR A 98 -15.71 6.91 -16.75
N GLY A 99 -16.96 7.11 -16.35
CA GLY A 99 -17.66 8.38 -16.46
C GLY A 99 -18.71 8.57 -15.37
N PRO A 100 -19.48 9.65 -15.39
CA PRO A 100 -20.43 9.99 -14.33
C PRO A 100 -21.51 8.93 -14.05
N THR A 101 -21.76 8.03 -15.02
CA THR A 101 -22.80 6.98 -14.93
C THR A 101 -22.22 5.58 -14.74
N THR A 102 -20.92 5.43 -14.55
CA THR A 102 -20.26 4.13 -14.41
C THR A 102 -20.75 3.36 -13.17
N TYR A 103 -21.03 4.07 -12.09
CA TYR A 103 -21.54 3.52 -10.85
C TYR A 103 -22.91 4.12 -10.53
N THR A 104 -23.85 3.25 -10.17
CA THR A 104 -25.16 3.65 -9.70
C THR A 104 -25.19 3.56 -8.19
N PRO A 105 -25.50 4.65 -7.46
CA PRO A 105 -25.63 4.60 -6.00
C PRO A 105 -26.63 3.53 -5.57
N ASP A 106 -26.31 2.81 -4.50
CA ASP A 106 -27.22 1.82 -3.92
C ASP A 106 -28.24 2.55 -3.03
N PRO A 107 -29.56 2.51 -3.36
CA PRO A 107 -30.58 3.17 -2.57
C PRO A 107 -30.75 2.52 -1.17
N HIS A 108 -30.20 1.34 -0.95
CA HIS A 108 -30.23 0.62 0.32
C HIS A 108 -28.91 0.71 1.08
N ALA A 109 -27.95 1.48 0.60
CA ALA A 109 -26.66 1.68 1.27
C ALA A 109 -26.84 2.27 2.68
N ALA A 110 -25.95 1.88 3.59
CA ALA A 110 -25.94 2.45 4.92
C ALA A 110 -25.72 3.98 4.88
N PRO A 111 -26.39 4.76 5.74
CA PRO A 111 -26.20 6.21 5.77
C PRO A 111 -24.73 6.58 5.94
N GLY A 112 -24.24 7.46 5.05
CA GLY A 112 -22.85 7.94 5.08
C GLY A 112 -21.85 7.05 4.32
N THR A 113 -22.28 5.94 3.70
CA THR A 113 -21.47 5.18 2.76
C THR A 113 -21.66 5.70 1.32
N MET A 114 -20.68 5.45 0.46
CA MET A 114 -20.78 5.71 -0.99
C MET A 114 -20.95 4.40 -1.77
N ASP A 115 -21.60 3.42 -1.18
CA ASP A 115 -21.80 2.12 -1.82
C ASP A 115 -22.65 2.25 -3.08
N THR A 116 -22.30 1.46 -4.07
CA THR A 116 -23.01 1.37 -5.33
C THR A 116 -23.63 -0.02 -5.50
N ILE A 117 -24.62 -0.13 -6.39
CA ILE A 117 -25.26 -1.42 -6.68
C ILE A 117 -24.19 -2.45 -7.01
N GLY A 118 -24.20 -3.56 -6.25
CA GLY A 118 -23.22 -4.63 -6.36
C GLY A 118 -21.83 -4.31 -5.82
N ARG A 119 -21.65 -3.19 -5.12
CA ARG A 119 -20.38 -2.72 -4.54
C ARG A 119 -19.24 -2.62 -5.57
N ARG A 120 -19.58 -2.30 -6.81
CA ARG A 120 -18.64 -2.26 -7.94
C ARG A 120 -17.54 -1.21 -7.79
N ASN A 121 -17.76 -0.18 -6.98
CA ASN A 121 -16.79 0.85 -6.65
C ASN A 121 -15.89 0.48 -5.47
N ALA A 122 -16.14 -0.64 -4.79
CA ALA A 122 -15.44 -1.03 -3.57
C ALA A 122 -14.74 -2.39 -3.69
N VAL A 123 -15.27 -3.31 -4.51
CA VAL A 123 -14.77 -4.68 -4.57
C VAL A 123 -14.59 -5.17 -6.00
N GLY A 124 -13.45 -5.79 -6.27
CA GLY A 124 -13.13 -6.43 -7.52
C GLY A 124 -12.53 -5.49 -8.58
N PRO A 125 -12.38 -5.96 -9.82
CA PRO A 125 -11.63 -5.27 -10.87
C PRO A 125 -12.20 -3.91 -11.27
N THR A 126 -13.49 -3.70 -11.05
CA THR A 126 -14.16 -2.43 -11.36
C THR A 126 -13.91 -1.35 -10.31
N ALA A 127 -13.35 -1.68 -9.14
CA ALA A 127 -13.03 -0.73 -8.07
C ALA A 127 -11.60 -0.18 -8.17
N VAL A 128 -10.83 -0.60 -9.18
CA VAL A 128 -9.41 -0.25 -9.30
C VAL A 128 -9.25 1.07 -10.06
N ALA A 129 -8.40 1.95 -9.53
CA ALA A 129 -8.01 3.22 -10.13
C ALA A 129 -6.68 3.10 -10.88
N ALA A 130 -6.40 4.00 -11.82
CA ALA A 130 -5.10 4.08 -12.49
C ALA A 130 -4.01 4.45 -11.48
N PRO A 131 -2.90 3.67 -11.39
CA PRO A 131 -1.93 3.81 -10.31
C PRO A 131 -0.95 4.96 -10.53
N GLY A 132 -0.61 5.71 -9.47
CA GLY A 132 0.38 6.76 -9.52
C GLY A 132 1.58 6.57 -8.58
N ASN A 133 1.45 5.72 -7.56
CA ASN A 133 2.46 5.57 -6.51
C ASN A 133 3.85 5.25 -7.04
N LEU A 134 3.98 4.20 -7.85
CA LEU A 134 5.30 3.72 -8.29
C LEU A 134 6.04 4.79 -9.06
N MET A 135 5.36 5.49 -10.00
CA MET A 135 5.96 6.59 -10.75
C MET A 135 6.37 7.73 -9.82
N GLY A 136 5.48 8.12 -8.89
CA GLY A 136 5.76 9.19 -7.92
C GLY A 136 6.95 8.87 -7.02
N TRP A 137 7.08 7.64 -6.54
CA TRP A 137 8.21 7.20 -5.71
C TRP A 137 9.52 7.19 -6.49
N CYS A 138 9.51 6.66 -7.71
CA CYS A 138 10.68 6.65 -8.57
C CYS A 138 11.11 8.06 -8.96
N GLU A 139 10.17 8.98 -9.23
CA GLU A 139 10.49 10.38 -9.51
C GLU A 139 11.06 11.10 -8.28
N ALA A 140 10.53 10.84 -7.07
CA ALA A 140 11.09 11.36 -5.83
C ALA A 140 12.53 10.89 -5.63
N LEU A 141 12.77 9.58 -5.80
CA LEU A 141 14.10 8.99 -5.67
C LEU A 141 15.07 9.56 -6.71
N ARG A 142 14.67 9.61 -7.98
CA ARG A 142 15.48 10.14 -9.09
C ARG A 142 15.93 11.59 -8.87
N ARG A 143 15.02 12.43 -8.33
CA ARG A 143 15.30 13.88 -8.16
C ARG A 143 16.05 14.19 -6.89
N PHE A 144 15.79 13.47 -5.82
CA PHE A 144 16.20 13.87 -4.47
C PHE A 144 16.86 12.74 -3.68
N GLY A 145 16.80 11.49 -4.13
CA GLY A 145 17.46 10.37 -3.50
C GLY A 145 18.96 10.31 -3.83
N THR A 146 19.66 9.48 -3.11
CA THR A 146 21.10 9.22 -3.29
C THR A 146 21.40 7.75 -3.58
N PHE A 147 20.47 6.86 -3.28
CA PHE A 147 20.56 5.43 -3.54
C PHE A 147 19.82 5.03 -4.83
N SER A 148 20.18 3.86 -5.35
CA SER A 148 19.49 3.29 -6.50
C SER A 148 18.11 2.73 -6.11
N LEU A 149 17.26 2.52 -7.12
CA LEU A 149 15.97 1.84 -6.92
C LEU A 149 16.18 0.43 -6.37
N ALA A 150 17.23 -0.27 -6.77
CA ALA A 150 17.58 -1.60 -6.27
C ALA A 150 17.91 -1.58 -4.77
N ASP A 151 18.65 -0.57 -4.31
CA ASP A 151 19.03 -0.46 -2.90
C ASP A 151 17.80 -0.22 -2.03
N VAL A 152 16.91 0.70 -2.41
CA VAL A 152 15.74 1.06 -1.60
C VAL A 152 14.61 0.00 -1.65
N THR A 153 14.60 -0.87 -2.66
CA THR A 153 13.63 -1.99 -2.74
C THR A 153 14.10 -3.25 -2.03
N GLU A 154 15.41 -3.40 -1.76
CA GLU A 154 15.98 -4.62 -1.17
C GLU A 154 15.30 -5.05 0.14
N PRO A 155 15.05 -4.17 1.14
CA PRO A 155 14.36 -4.55 2.36
C PRO A 155 12.96 -5.16 2.11
N ALA A 156 12.21 -4.60 1.18
CA ALA A 156 10.88 -5.10 0.78
C ALA A 156 10.99 -6.49 0.15
N ILE A 157 11.93 -6.67 -0.80
CA ILE A 157 12.20 -7.96 -1.45
C ILE A 157 12.56 -9.02 -0.40
N ARG A 158 13.39 -8.66 0.58
CA ARG A 158 13.79 -9.54 1.68
C ARG A 158 12.59 -9.99 2.51
N HIS A 159 11.69 -9.07 2.89
CA HIS A 159 10.48 -9.39 3.64
C HIS A 159 9.47 -10.19 2.82
N ALA A 160 9.29 -9.90 1.54
CA ALA A 160 8.40 -10.65 0.67
C ALA A 160 8.90 -12.10 0.44
N SER A 161 10.19 -12.28 0.18
CA SER A 161 10.78 -13.59 -0.13
C SER A 161 10.99 -14.48 1.09
N ARG A 162 11.43 -13.91 2.23
CA ARG A 162 11.67 -14.67 3.47
C ARG A 162 10.43 -14.74 4.34
N GLY A 163 9.44 -13.89 4.08
CA GLY A 163 8.23 -13.73 4.86
C GLY A 163 8.43 -12.92 6.13
N PHE A 164 7.32 -12.41 6.64
CA PHE A 164 7.22 -11.64 7.87
C PHE A 164 6.13 -12.22 8.79
N ARG A 165 6.09 -11.80 10.04
CA ARG A 165 5.06 -12.24 10.99
C ARG A 165 3.80 -11.39 10.80
N VAL A 166 2.67 -12.06 10.63
CA VAL A 166 1.35 -11.43 10.57
C VAL A 166 1.06 -10.70 11.89
N THR A 167 0.73 -9.42 11.78
CA THR A 167 0.34 -8.60 12.93
C THR A 167 -1.15 -8.83 13.29
N PRO A 168 -1.57 -8.54 14.53
CA PRO A 168 -2.99 -8.51 14.87
C PRO A 168 -3.79 -7.58 13.96
N TYR A 169 -3.23 -6.45 13.57
CA TYR A 169 -3.88 -5.48 12.67
C TYR A 169 -4.11 -6.05 11.27
N LEU A 170 -3.11 -6.70 10.67
CA LEU A 170 -3.29 -7.37 9.38
C LEU A 170 -4.36 -8.48 9.46
N HIS A 171 -4.34 -9.27 10.54
CA HIS A 171 -5.35 -10.30 10.77
C HIS A 171 -6.76 -9.71 10.86
N GLU A 172 -6.95 -8.61 11.60
CA GLU A 172 -8.22 -7.91 11.73
C GLU A 172 -8.74 -7.42 10.37
N CYS A 173 -7.90 -6.73 9.60
CA CYS A 173 -8.26 -6.27 8.25
C CYS A 173 -8.64 -7.42 7.31
N VAL A 174 -7.91 -8.54 7.36
CA VAL A 174 -8.24 -9.74 6.58
C VAL A 174 -9.55 -10.35 7.04
N SER A 175 -9.80 -10.39 8.36
CA SER A 175 -11.04 -10.94 8.93
C SER A 175 -12.26 -10.12 8.50
N ASP A 176 -12.17 -8.81 8.56
CA ASP A 176 -13.25 -7.90 8.16
C ASP A 176 -13.57 -7.99 6.66
N SER A 177 -12.56 -8.30 5.85
CA SER A 177 -12.67 -8.39 4.38
C SER A 177 -12.75 -9.81 3.85
N ALA A 178 -12.81 -10.84 4.70
CA ALA A 178 -12.66 -12.25 4.32
C ALA A 178 -13.66 -12.69 3.24
N ALA A 179 -14.92 -12.25 3.33
CA ALA A 179 -15.96 -12.60 2.37
C ALA A 179 -15.67 -12.02 0.96
N ASP A 180 -15.13 -10.81 0.89
CA ASP A 180 -14.75 -10.18 -0.38
C ASP A 180 -13.45 -10.79 -0.93
N MET A 181 -12.48 -11.06 -0.06
CA MET A 181 -11.21 -11.70 -0.43
C MET A 181 -11.40 -13.14 -0.95
N ALA A 182 -12.39 -13.86 -0.43
CA ALA A 182 -12.72 -15.21 -0.89
C ALA A 182 -13.24 -15.27 -2.35
N ARG A 183 -13.59 -14.12 -2.95
CA ARG A 183 -14.03 -14.03 -4.35
C ARG A 183 -12.88 -14.15 -5.36
N ASP A 184 -11.65 -13.93 -4.91
CA ASP A 184 -10.43 -14.09 -5.71
C ASP A 184 -9.60 -15.26 -5.17
N ALA A 185 -9.31 -16.23 -6.01
CA ALA A 185 -8.65 -17.48 -5.61
C ALA A 185 -7.20 -17.24 -5.12
N GLU A 186 -6.47 -16.31 -5.73
CA GLU A 186 -5.09 -16.03 -5.35
C GLU A 186 -5.01 -15.22 -4.05
N ILE A 187 -5.90 -14.26 -3.86
CA ILE A 187 -6.04 -13.53 -2.60
C ILE A 187 -6.43 -14.51 -1.47
N ALA A 188 -7.41 -15.37 -1.72
CA ALA A 188 -7.84 -16.38 -0.74
C ALA A 188 -6.71 -17.36 -0.40
N ARG A 189 -5.93 -17.80 -1.38
CA ARG A 189 -4.78 -18.69 -1.18
C ARG A 189 -3.75 -18.10 -0.20
N LEU A 190 -3.50 -16.79 -0.31
CA LEU A 190 -2.50 -16.09 0.51
C LEU A 190 -3.01 -15.73 1.91
N TYR A 191 -4.22 -15.18 1.98
CA TYR A 191 -4.73 -14.55 3.19
C TYR A 191 -5.80 -15.35 3.92
N LEU A 192 -6.39 -16.35 3.26
CA LEU A 192 -7.42 -17.24 3.83
C LEU A 192 -7.00 -18.72 3.74
N PRO A 193 -5.82 -19.11 4.24
CA PRO A 193 -5.37 -20.50 4.16
C PRO A 193 -6.36 -21.44 4.87
N GLY A 194 -6.83 -22.46 4.13
CA GLY A 194 -7.87 -23.38 4.65
C GLY A 194 -9.26 -22.73 4.81
N GLY A 195 -9.51 -21.59 4.17
CA GLY A 195 -10.76 -20.86 4.22
C GLY A 195 -10.94 -19.94 5.43
N ALA A 196 -9.92 -19.75 6.25
CA ALA A 196 -9.95 -18.90 7.43
C ALA A 196 -8.85 -17.80 7.36
N PRO A 197 -9.09 -16.63 7.98
CA PRO A 197 -8.09 -15.56 8.01
C PRO A 197 -6.75 -16.01 8.60
N ILE A 198 -5.66 -15.57 7.93
CA ILE A 198 -4.29 -15.85 8.37
C ILE A 198 -4.08 -15.36 9.80
N GLN A 199 -3.52 -16.21 10.68
CA GLN A 199 -3.47 -15.97 12.11
C GLN A 199 -2.31 -15.04 12.51
N PRO A 200 -2.48 -14.20 13.56
CA PRO A 200 -1.40 -13.40 14.12
C PRO A 200 -0.21 -14.26 14.52
N GLY A 201 1.01 -13.78 14.26
CA GLY A 201 2.24 -14.50 14.53
C GLY A 201 2.62 -15.57 13.52
N SER A 202 1.71 -15.99 12.63
CA SER A 202 2.06 -16.86 11.51
C SER A 202 2.97 -16.13 10.52
N ARG A 203 3.63 -16.89 9.65
CA ARG A 203 4.56 -16.33 8.66
C ARG A 203 3.89 -16.22 7.30
N LEU A 204 3.77 -15.01 6.77
CA LEU A 204 3.30 -14.75 5.41
C LEU A 204 4.49 -14.56 4.48
N VAL A 205 4.52 -15.35 3.39
CA VAL A 205 5.51 -15.27 2.32
C VAL A 205 4.78 -14.92 1.02
N THR A 206 5.27 -13.89 0.34
CA THR A 206 4.70 -13.41 -0.94
C THR A 206 5.78 -13.48 -2.04
N GLY A 207 6.21 -14.71 -2.37
CA GLY A 207 7.33 -14.97 -3.28
C GLY A 207 7.13 -14.35 -4.66
N ASP A 208 5.93 -14.46 -5.23
CA ASP A 208 5.61 -13.87 -6.54
C ASP A 208 5.70 -12.35 -6.52
N TYR A 209 5.30 -11.73 -5.42
CA TYR A 209 5.46 -10.29 -5.24
C TYR A 209 6.93 -9.88 -5.07
N ALA A 210 7.75 -10.73 -4.46
CA ALA A 210 9.20 -10.50 -4.41
C ALA A 210 9.82 -10.47 -5.82
N GLU A 211 9.38 -11.33 -6.74
CA GLU A 211 9.83 -11.29 -8.15
C GLU A 211 9.34 -10.04 -8.87
N THR A 212 8.11 -9.61 -8.63
CA THR A 212 7.58 -8.33 -9.12
C THR A 212 8.47 -7.17 -8.66
N LEU A 213 8.80 -7.11 -7.38
CA LEU A 213 9.68 -6.06 -6.82
C LEU A 213 11.11 -6.13 -7.41
N ARG A 214 11.68 -7.33 -7.64
CA ARG A 214 12.97 -7.49 -8.33
C ARG A 214 12.93 -6.97 -9.77
N THR A 215 11.83 -7.21 -10.45
CA THR A 215 11.63 -6.72 -11.81
C THR A 215 11.55 -5.19 -11.84
N ILE A 216 10.79 -4.59 -10.93
CA ILE A 216 10.72 -3.13 -10.76
C ILE A 216 12.10 -2.56 -10.42
N ALA A 217 12.82 -3.18 -9.49
CA ALA A 217 14.17 -2.76 -9.08
C ALA A 217 15.17 -2.74 -10.23
N ARG A 218 15.07 -3.71 -11.15
CA ARG A 218 15.97 -3.88 -12.30
C ARG A 218 15.59 -2.98 -13.47
N GLU A 219 14.30 -2.85 -13.78
CA GLU A 219 13.80 -2.26 -15.03
C GLU A 219 13.18 -0.87 -14.83
N GLY A 220 12.99 -0.45 -13.58
CA GLY A 220 12.39 0.84 -13.26
C GLY A 220 10.86 0.85 -13.37
N PRO A 221 10.23 2.03 -13.22
CA PRO A 221 8.78 2.15 -13.23
C PRO A 221 8.13 1.81 -14.56
N ASP A 222 8.83 2.00 -15.69
CA ASP A 222 8.30 1.78 -17.03
C ASP A 222 7.85 0.33 -17.25
N VAL A 223 8.35 -0.62 -16.45
CA VAL A 223 7.89 -2.01 -16.51
C VAL A 223 6.40 -2.14 -16.18
N LEU A 224 5.86 -1.24 -15.36
CA LEU A 224 4.43 -1.15 -15.05
C LEU A 224 3.68 -0.23 -16.03
N TYR A 225 4.27 0.91 -16.38
CA TYR A 225 3.62 1.90 -17.26
C TYR A 225 3.96 1.62 -18.73
N GLY A 226 3.18 0.68 -19.33
CA GLY A 226 3.36 0.24 -20.73
C GLY A 226 4.35 -0.92 -20.93
N GLY A 227 5.11 -1.31 -19.90
CA GLY A 227 6.02 -2.43 -19.93
C GLY A 227 5.35 -3.79 -19.75
N MET A 228 6.14 -4.82 -19.42
CA MET A 228 5.65 -6.18 -19.30
C MET A 228 4.59 -6.34 -18.20
N LEU A 229 4.82 -5.77 -17.03
CA LEU A 229 3.86 -5.84 -15.92
C LEU A 229 2.59 -5.08 -16.24
N GLY A 230 2.69 -3.92 -16.90
CA GLY A 230 1.54 -3.14 -17.34
C GLY A 230 0.67 -3.92 -18.34
N ARG A 231 1.28 -4.58 -19.32
CA ARG A 231 0.54 -5.43 -20.26
C ARG A 231 -0.16 -6.60 -19.56
N HIS A 232 0.52 -7.32 -18.67
CA HIS A 232 -0.11 -8.38 -17.89
C HIS A 232 -1.27 -7.88 -17.03
N TYR A 233 -1.10 -6.69 -16.45
CA TYR A 233 -2.14 -6.05 -15.64
C TYR A 233 -3.36 -5.66 -16.48
N ALA A 234 -3.17 -5.00 -17.63
CA ALA A 234 -4.24 -4.65 -18.55
C ALA A 234 -4.97 -5.88 -19.12
N ASP A 235 -4.22 -6.94 -19.47
CA ASP A 235 -4.79 -8.21 -19.92
C ASP A 235 -5.65 -8.87 -18.84
N HIS A 236 -5.20 -8.84 -17.58
CA HIS A 236 -5.99 -9.34 -16.45
C HIS A 236 -7.27 -8.52 -16.26
N MET A 237 -7.18 -7.20 -16.31
CA MET A 237 -8.32 -6.31 -16.20
C MET A 237 -9.34 -6.54 -17.31
N ALA A 238 -8.90 -6.72 -18.56
CA ALA A 238 -9.78 -7.03 -19.68
C ALA A 238 -10.53 -8.36 -19.49
N LYS A 239 -9.83 -9.41 -19.00
CA LYS A 239 -10.43 -10.73 -18.71
C LYS A 239 -11.41 -10.69 -17.53
N SER A 240 -11.20 -9.79 -16.60
CA SER A 240 -11.98 -9.65 -15.35
C SER A 240 -13.04 -8.56 -15.42
N ALA A 241 -13.29 -7.98 -16.61
CA ALA A 241 -14.20 -6.85 -16.82
C ALA A 241 -13.87 -5.61 -15.95
N GLY A 242 -12.58 -5.39 -15.69
CA GLY A 242 -12.06 -4.15 -15.07
C GLY A 242 -12.01 -2.99 -16.08
N TYR A 243 -11.71 -1.79 -15.59
CA TYR A 243 -11.72 -0.59 -16.42
C TYR A 243 -10.32 -0.12 -16.83
N ILE A 244 -9.27 -0.60 -16.18
CA ILE A 244 -7.89 -0.22 -16.50
C ILE A 244 -7.46 -0.81 -17.84
N THR A 245 -6.85 0.03 -18.68
CA THR A 245 -6.24 -0.32 -19.96
C THR A 245 -4.77 0.14 -19.99
N LEU A 246 -4.09 -0.06 -21.11
CA LEU A 246 -2.72 0.47 -21.30
C LEU A 246 -2.69 1.98 -21.56
N ASP A 247 -3.83 2.59 -21.85
CA ASP A 247 -3.93 4.03 -22.11
C ASP A 247 -4.08 4.85 -20.81
N ASP A 248 -4.33 4.17 -19.68
CA ASP A 248 -4.40 4.75 -18.34
C ASP A 248 -3.02 4.95 -17.73
#